data_8c710e1a362bb91199c9c074b123a524
#
_entry.id   8c710e1a362bb91199c9c074b123a524
#
_cell.length_a   1.000
_cell.length_b   1.000
_cell.length_c   1.000
_cell.angle_alpha   90.00
_cell.angle_beta   90.00
_cell.angle_gamma   90.00
#
_symmetry.space_group_name_H-M   'P 1'
#
loop_
_entity.id
_entity.type
_entity.pdbx_description
1 polymer ?
#
loop_
_entity_poly.entity_id
_entity_poly.type
_entity_poly.pdbx_seq_one_letter_code
_entity_poly.pdbx_strand_id
1 'polypeptide(L)'
;CGGISDAGKEAVKRLEELSMFVDVSHLNDDGFEDLCKIAKRPFIATHSNSRKVFDSFRNMTDEQMRRLAARGGIMGVNGCRCIAGSLGGNHLEMLCRHIEYEVEIMGAEHVGYGFDLCDSYDEARAALRGEKCERNGDCLLDHGQIPLVTAALWQRGMDEESLKKIIGGNFLEYFKQRI
;
A
#
# COMPACT_ATOMS: atom_id res chain seq x y z
N CYS A 1 7.38 -21.05 0.29
CA CYS A 1 7.32 -20.44 -1.06
C CYS A 1 8.72 -19.92 -1.35
N GLY A 2 9.23 -20.03 -2.59
CA GLY A 2 10.54 -19.52 -2.98
C GLY A 2 10.48 -18.08 -3.44
N GLY A 3 11.66 -17.51 -3.77
CA GLY A 3 11.78 -16.19 -4.36
C GLY A 3 11.33 -16.10 -5.83
N ILE A 4 11.85 -15.11 -6.56
CA ILE A 4 11.49 -14.87 -7.95
C ILE A 4 12.14 -15.94 -8.84
N SER A 5 11.33 -16.65 -9.64
CA SER A 5 11.83 -17.62 -10.62
C SER A 5 12.64 -16.93 -11.74
N ASP A 6 13.39 -17.71 -12.53
CA ASP A 6 14.14 -17.16 -13.66
C ASP A 6 13.22 -16.50 -14.70
N ALA A 7 12.04 -17.07 -14.96
CA ALA A 7 11.01 -16.41 -15.78
C ALA A 7 10.52 -15.09 -15.16
N GLY A 8 10.38 -15.04 -13.83
CA GLY A 8 10.04 -13.80 -13.10
C GLY A 8 11.13 -12.74 -13.21
N LYS A 9 12.42 -13.13 -13.15
CA LYS A 9 13.55 -12.21 -13.34
C LYS A 9 13.54 -11.58 -14.75
N GLU A 10 13.29 -12.39 -15.78
CA GLU A 10 13.14 -11.89 -17.14
C GLU A 10 11.91 -10.98 -17.29
N ALA A 11 10.80 -11.31 -16.60
CA ALA A 11 9.62 -10.44 -16.58
C ALA A 11 9.93 -9.07 -15.96
N VAL A 12 10.62 -9.02 -14.80
CA VAL A 12 11.05 -7.76 -14.17
C VAL A 12 11.90 -6.92 -15.14
N LYS A 13 12.90 -7.55 -15.76
CA LYS A 13 13.75 -6.88 -16.76
C LYS A 13 12.92 -6.31 -17.91
N ARG A 14 11.96 -7.09 -18.43
CA ARG A 14 11.11 -6.65 -19.53
C ARG A 14 10.17 -5.51 -19.14
N LEU A 15 9.62 -5.53 -17.91
CA LEU A 15 8.82 -4.44 -17.37
C LEU A 15 9.64 -3.14 -17.31
N GLU A 16 10.88 -3.21 -16.82
CA GLU A 16 11.77 -2.05 -16.74
C GLU A 16 12.14 -1.49 -18.13
N GLU A 17 12.40 -2.36 -19.13
CA GLU A 17 12.66 -1.97 -20.53
C GLU A 17 11.45 -1.25 -21.14
N LEU A 18 10.24 -1.65 -20.79
CA LEU A 18 8.98 -1.04 -21.26
C LEU A 18 8.57 0.18 -20.42
N SER A 19 9.40 0.62 -19.48
CA SER A 19 9.07 1.69 -18.53
C SER A 19 7.81 1.41 -17.69
N MET A 20 7.47 0.15 -17.49
CA MET A 20 6.39 -0.26 -16.60
C MET A 20 6.87 -0.31 -15.15
N PHE A 21 5.96 -0.04 -14.22
CA PHE A 21 6.25 -0.10 -12.79
C PHE A 21 6.15 -1.53 -12.27
N VAL A 22 7.05 -1.90 -11.36
CA VAL A 22 6.96 -3.14 -10.60
C VAL A 22 6.30 -2.82 -9.27
N ASP A 23 5.21 -3.51 -8.96
CA ASP A 23 4.49 -3.41 -7.70
C ASP A 23 4.77 -4.63 -6.83
N VAL A 24 5.15 -4.39 -5.58
CA VAL A 24 5.49 -5.45 -4.62
C VAL A 24 4.38 -5.79 -3.65
N SER A 25 3.20 -5.18 -3.75
CA SER A 25 2.11 -5.31 -2.78
C SER A 25 1.66 -6.75 -2.50
N HIS A 26 1.83 -7.68 -3.45
CA HIS A 26 1.51 -9.10 -3.29
C HIS A 26 2.74 -10.01 -3.30
N LEU A 27 3.95 -9.45 -3.29
CA LEU A 27 5.17 -10.22 -3.31
C LEU A 27 5.47 -10.73 -1.88
N ASN A 28 5.91 -11.98 -1.78
CA ASN A 28 6.37 -12.53 -0.51
C ASN A 28 7.75 -11.98 -0.12
N ASP A 29 8.18 -12.23 1.11
CA ASP A 29 9.45 -11.72 1.64
C ASP A 29 10.65 -12.16 0.80
N ASP A 30 10.73 -13.45 0.40
CA ASP A 30 11.81 -13.95 -0.47
C ASP A 30 11.82 -13.28 -1.84
N GLY A 31 10.62 -13.04 -2.41
CA GLY A 31 10.47 -12.33 -3.69
C GLY A 31 10.89 -10.87 -3.58
N PHE A 32 10.56 -10.19 -2.47
CA PHE A 32 11.02 -8.83 -2.20
C PHE A 32 12.56 -8.77 -2.12
N GLU A 33 13.18 -9.71 -1.39
CA GLU A 33 14.63 -9.82 -1.30
C GLU A 33 15.29 -10.02 -2.67
N ASP A 34 14.72 -10.88 -3.51
CA ASP A 34 15.23 -11.12 -4.85
C ASP A 34 15.02 -9.91 -5.75
N LEU A 35 13.86 -9.24 -5.67
CA LEU A 35 13.61 -8.02 -6.43
C LEU A 35 14.63 -6.93 -6.08
N CYS A 36 14.94 -6.76 -4.80
CA CYS A 36 15.96 -5.82 -4.37
C CYS A 36 17.34 -6.06 -4.98
N LYS A 37 17.68 -7.31 -5.33
CA LYS A 37 18.97 -7.66 -5.98
C LYS A 37 18.94 -7.41 -7.49
N ILE A 38 17.79 -7.62 -8.14
CA ILE A 38 17.69 -7.62 -9.61
C ILE A 38 17.15 -6.31 -10.19
N ALA A 39 16.26 -5.60 -9.49
CA ALA A 39 15.67 -4.36 -9.97
C ALA A 39 16.70 -3.24 -10.08
N LYS A 40 16.76 -2.61 -11.24
CA LYS A 40 17.63 -1.46 -11.56
C LYS A 40 16.90 -0.13 -11.35
N ARG A 41 15.57 -0.14 -11.44
CA ARG A 41 14.69 1.03 -11.26
C ARG A 41 14.01 0.98 -9.89
N PRO A 42 13.55 2.12 -9.35
CA PRO A 42 12.65 2.13 -8.20
C PRO A 42 11.38 1.32 -8.49
N PHE A 43 10.88 0.64 -7.48
CA PHE A 43 9.60 -0.07 -7.51
C PHE A 43 8.69 0.45 -6.40
N ILE A 44 7.43 0.10 -6.41
CA ILE A 44 6.40 0.63 -5.49
C ILE A 44 5.66 -0.50 -4.78
N ALA A 45 5.04 -0.16 -3.65
CA ALA A 45 4.02 -0.96 -3.01
C ALA A 45 2.71 -0.16 -3.07
N THR A 46 1.87 -0.41 -4.07
CA THR A 46 0.68 0.43 -4.30
C THR A 46 -0.35 0.32 -3.18
N HIS A 47 -0.39 -0.83 -2.46
CA HIS A 47 -1.36 -1.11 -1.40
C HIS A 47 -0.80 -2.12 -0.38
N SER A 48 -0.05 -1.63 0.58
CA SER A 48 0.59 -2.43 1.65
C SER A 48 0.51 -1.70 2.98
N ASN A 49 0.77 -2.43 4.08
CA ASN A 49 0.74 -1.88 5.44
C ASN A 49 1.98 -2.29 6.23
N SER A 50 2.13 -1.77 7.44
CA SER A 50 3.20 -2.14 8.37
C SER A 50 2.89 -3.44 9.11
N ARG A 51 3.81 -4.42 9.05
CA ARG A 51 3.74 -5.66 9.84
C ARG A 51 3.86 -5.40 11.35
N LYS A 52 4.54 -4.33 11.72
CA LYS A 52 4.70 -3.91 13.12
C LYS A 52 3.41 -3.41 13.75
N VAL A 53 2.56 -2.72 12.97
CA VAL A 53 1.26 -2.22 13.42
C VAL A 53 0.23 -3.34 13.50
N PHE A 54 0.21 -4.21 12.48
CA PHE A 54 -0.63 -5.40 12.45
C PHE A 54 0.12 -6.56 11.81
N ASP A 55 0.35 -7.62 12.59
CA ASP A 55 1.12 -8.79 12.16
C ASP A 55 0.34 -9.61 11.12
N SER A 56 0.65 -9.36 9.86
CA SER A 56 0.14 -10.08 8.70
C SER A 56 1.28 -10.34 7.72
N PHE A 57 1.33 -11.54 7.13
CA PHE A 57 2.34 -11.89 6.12
C PHE A 57 2.25 -11.02 4.86
N ARG A 58 1.11 -10.35 4.65
CA ARG A 58 0.89 -9.39 3.55
C ARG A 58 1.50 -8.02 3.81
N ASN A 59 1.81 -7.71 5.07
CA ASN A 59 2.37 -6.44 5.50
C ASN A 59 3.90 -6.45 5.42
N MET A 60 4.47 -5.28 5.17
CA MET A 60 5.92 -5.10 5.05
C MET A 60 6.59 -4.96 6.42
N THR A 61 7.78 -5.51 6.56
CA THR A 61 8.65 -5.27 7.71
C THR A 61 9.27 -3.88 7.65
N ASP A 62 9.76 -3.36 8.79
CA ASP A 62 10.46 -2.07 8.86
C ASP A 62 11.66 -2.02 7.92
N GLU A 63 12.39 -3.13 7.79
CA GLU A 63 13.53 -3.22 6.88
C GLU A 63 13.10 -3.13 5.41
N GLN A 64 12.04 -3.83 5.03
CA GLN A 64 11.50 -3.74 3.67
C GLN A 64 11.02 -2.32 3.35
N MET A 65 10.32 -1.67 4.29
CA MET A 65 9.87 -0.29 4.15
C MET A 65 11.03 0.69 3.96
N ARG A 66 12.08 0.60 4.80
CA ARG A 66 13.29 1.44 4.66
C ARG A 66 13.99 1.21 3.32
N ARG A 67 14.09 -0.01 2.86
CA ARG A 67 14.71 -0.35 1.56
C ARG A 67 13.88 0.13 0.39
N LEU A 68 12.55 0.07 0.48
CA LEU A 68 11.65 0.65 -0.52
C LEU A 68 11.88 2.16 -0.62
N ALA A 69 11.86 2.87 0.50
CA ALA A 69 12.09 4.33 0.57
C ALA A 69 13.48 4.72 0.06
N ALA A 70 14.54 4.02 0.49
CA ALA A 70 15.92 4.28 0.07
C ALA A 70 16.13 4.14 -1.45
N ARG A 71 15.25 3.39 -2.14
CA ARG A 71 15.22 3.28 -3.61
C ARG A 71 14.36 4.34 -4.29
N GLY A 72 13.75 5.24 -3.53
CA GLY A 72 12.81 6.24 -4.05
C GLY A 72 11.44 5.63 -4.40
N GLY A 73 11.08 4.50 -3.81
CA GLY A 73 9.76 3.90 -3.91
C GLY A 73 8.73 4.59 -3.03
N ILE A 74 7.46 4.26 -3.23
CA ILE A 74 6.33 4.75 -2.44
C ILE A 74 5.50 3.55 -1.98
N MET A 75 4.97 3.62 -0.76
CA MET A 75 4.01 2.67 -0.22
C MET A 75 2.65 3.34 -0.03
N GLY A 76 1.61 2.78 -0.63
CA GLY A 76 0.23 3.17 -0.41
C GLY A 76 -0.39 2.35 0.71
N VAL A 77 -1.00 3.00 1.71
CA VAL A 77 -1.67 2.30 2.80
C VAL A 77 -2.91 1.56 2.31
N ASN A 78 -3.01 0.27 2.62
CA ASN A 78 -4.13 -0.57 2.22
C ASN A 78 -5.29 -0.49 3.23
N GLY A 79 -6.52 -0.43 2.73
CA GLY A 79 -7.75 -0.35 3.52
C GLY A 79 -8.46 -1.67 3.77
N CYS A 80 -7.90 -2.82 3.36
CA CYS A 80 -8.51 -4.11 3.63
C CYS A 80 -8.32 -4.51 5.10
N ARG A 81 -9.41 -4.86 5.79
CA ARG A 81 -9.41 -5.23 7.22
C ARG A 81 -8.51 -6.41 7.54
N CYS A 82 -8.36 -7.35 6.61
CA CYS A 82 -7.54 -8.55 6.82
C CYS A 82 -6.04 -8.25 6.95
N ILE A 83 -5.59 -7.07 6.51
CA ILE A 83 -4.19 -6.63 6.59
C ILE A 83 -4.00 -5.30 7.33
N ALA A 84 -5.04 -4.47 7.42
CA ALA A 84 -5.01 -3.26 8.26
C ALA A 84 -5.30 -3.60 9.74
N GLY A 85 -6.07 -4.65 9.98
CA GLY A 85 -6.49 -5.02 11.33
C GLY A 85 -7.64 -4.16 11.87
N SER A 86 -7.93 -4.36 13.15
CA SER A 86 -8.99 -3.64 13.85
C SER A 86 -8.60 -3.46 15.32
N LEU A 87 -8.84 -2.27 15.86
CA LEU A 87 -8.72 -2.00 17.29
C LEU A 87 -10.11 -1.74 17.86
N GLY A 88 -10.71 -2.77 18.48
CA GLY A 88 -12.07 -2.67 19.05
C GLY A 88 -13.13 -2.26 18.02
N GLY A 89 -12.97 -2.62 16.75
CA GLY A 89 -13.86 -2.21 15.65
C GLY A 89 -13.56 -0.83 15.04
N ASN A 90 -12.58 -0.11 15.56
CA ASN A 90 -12.21 1.20 15.01
C ASN A 90 -11.18 1.04 13.88
N HIS A 91 -11.68 0.93 12.64
CA HIS A 91 -10.86 0.76 11.46
C HIS A 91 -10.15 2.06 11.02
N LEU A 92 -10.79 3.23 11.23
CA LEU A 92 -10.19 4.52 10.94
C LEU A 92 -8.93 4.75 11.80
N GLU A 93 -9.01 4.41 13.07
CA GLU A 93 -7.87 4.46 13.98
C GLU A 93 -6.69 3.61 13.49
N MET A 94 -6.98 2.39 12.99
CA MET A 94 -5.95 1.51 12.46
C MET A 94 -5.29 2.07 11.20
N LEU A 95 -6.07 2.65 10.28
CA LEU A 95 -5.51 3.32 9.10
C LEU A 95 -4.58 4.47 9.49
N CYS A 96 -5.00 5.32 10.43
CA CYS A 96 -4.14 6.39 10.93
C CYS A 96 -2.85 5.87 11.54
N ARG A 97 -2.90 4.81 12.35
CA ARG A 97 -1.70 4.19 12.95
C ARG A 97 -0.74 3.64 11.89
N HIS A 98 -1.26 3.00 10.85
CA HIS A 98 -0.41 2.54 9.75
C HIS A 98 0.29 3.72 9.09
N ILE A 99 -0.46 4.74 8.69
CA ILE A 99 0.11 5.92 8.02
C ILE A 99 1.15 6.61 8.88
N GLU A 100 0.86 6.86 10.16
CA GLU A 100 1.79 7.51 11.09
C GLU A 100 3.08 6.69 11.27
N TYR A 101 2.95 5.38 11.44
CA TYR A 101 4.11 4.50 11.57
C TYR A 101 4.92 4.41 10.28
N GLU A 102 4.26 4.31 9.13
CA GLU A 102 4.91 4.30 7.83
C GLU A 102 5.68 5.61 7.58
N VAL A 103 5.10 6.76 7.95
CA VAL A 103 5.78 8.06 7.91
C VAL A 103 6.99 8.09 8.84
N GLU A 104 6.89 7.54 10.04
CA GLU A 104 8.03 7.43 10.97
C GLU A 104 9.18 6.61 10.37
N ILE A 105 8.90 5.51 9.68
CA ILE A 105 9.91 4.59 9.14
C ILE A 105 10.48 5.04 7.79
N MET A 106 9.64 5.62 6.92
CA MET A 106 9.95 5.90 5.52
C MET A 106 10.15 7.38 5.21
N GLY A 107 9.56 8.27 6.01
CA GLY A 107 9.38 9.67 5.67
C GLY A 107 8.06 9.91 4.91
N ALA A 108 7.48 11.11 5.10
CA ALA A 108 6.19 11.46 4.49
C ALA A 108 6.21 11.46 2.95
N GLU A 109 7.37 11.60 2.33
CA GLU A 109 7.59 11.58 0.87
C GLU A 109 7.51 10.18 0.24
N HIS A 110 7.45 9.13 1.06
CA HIS A 110 7.40 7.75 0.61
C HIS A 110 6.10 7.03 0.98
N VAL A 111 5.12 7.75 1.52
CA VAL A 111 3.82 7.20 1.93
C VAL A 111 2.70 7.82 1.09
N GLY A 112 1.67 7.03 0.80
CA GLY A 112 0.50 7.49 0.03
C GLY A 112 -0.77 6.74 0.37
N TYR A 113 -1.90 7.17 -0.18
CA TYR A 113 -3.16 6.45 -0.12
C TYR A 113 -3.22 5.39 -1.23
N GLY A 114 -3.43 4.14 -0.84
CA GLY A 114 -3.57 2.99 -1.72
C GLY A 114 -4.60 2.00 -1.18
N PHE A 115 -5.80 2.50 -0.84
CA PHE A 115 -6.77 1.79 0.00
C PHE A 115 -7.29 0.48 -0.57
N ASP A 116 -7.25 0.27 -1.88
CA ASP A 116 -7.64 -1.00 -2.51
C ASP A 116 -9.05 -1.46 -2.06
N LEU A 117 -10.03 -0.54 -2.07
CA LEU A 117 -11.38 -0.82 -1.61
C LEU A 117 -12.11 -1.74 -2.58
N CYS A 118 -12.49 -2.93 -2.12
CA CYS A 118 -13.05 -4.01 -2.91
C CYS A 118 -14.51 -4.37 -2.58
N ASP A 119 -15.08 -3.90 -1.46
CA ASP A 119 -16.42 -4.29 -1.01
C ASP A 119 -17.51 -4.03 -2.07
N SER A 120 -17.44 -2.90 -2.80
CA SER A 120 -18.39 -2.60 -3.88
C SER A 120 -18.25 -3.54 -5.08
N TYR A 121 -17.03 -3.97 -5.39
CA TYR A 121 -16.77 -4.95 -6.45
C TYR A 121 -17.28 -6.34 -6.04
N ASP A 122 -17.02 -6.76 -4.82
CA ASP A 122 -17.44 -8.06 -4.29
C ASP A 122 -18.96 -8.14 -4.19
N GLU A 123 -19.65 -7.07 -3.79
CA GLU A 123 -21.10 -6.96 -3.81
C GLU A 123 -21.68 -7.11 -5.23
N ALA A 124 -21.13 -6.39 -6.19
CA ALA A 124 -21.55 -6.48 -7.59
C ALA A 124 -21.31 -7.90 -8.16
N ARG A 125 -20.19 -8.50 -7.86
CA ARG A 125 -19.87 -9.87 -8.27
C ARG A 125 -20.81 -10.91 -7.65
N ALA A 126 -21.13 -10.78 -6.37
CA ALA A 126 -22.07 -11.64 -5.68
C ALA A 126 -23.49 -11.51 -6.28
N ALA A 127 -23.94 -10.28 -6.55
CA ALA A 127 -25.23 -10.03 -7.19
C ALA A 127 -25.37 -10.72 -8.56
N LEU A 128 -24.29 -10.69 -9.38
CA LEU A 128 -24.25 -11.40 -10.66
C LEU A 128 -24.39 -12.93 -10.53
N ARG A 129 -24.03 -13.49 -9.37
CA ARG A 129 -24.15 -14.91 -9.05
C ARG A 129 -25.41 -15.27 -8.30
N GLY A 130 -26.27 -14.30 -7.97
CA GLY A 130 -27.44 -14.47 -7.12
C GLY A 130 -27.08 -14.74 -5.64
N GLU A 131 -25.88 -14.36 -5.21
CA GLU A 131 -25.35 -14.53 -3.87
C GLU A 131 -25.53 -13.22 -3.06
N LYS A 132 -25.51 -13.33 -1.72
CA LYS A 132 -25.41 -12.17 -0.83
C LYS A 132 -23.96 -11.95 -0.47
N CYS A 133 -23.53 -10.69 -0.48
CA CYS A 133 -22.21 -10.28 0.03
C CYS A 133 -22.41 -9.28 1.16
N GLU A 134 -21.64 -9.43 2.24
CA GLU A 134 -21.59 -8.47 3.33
C GLU A 134 -20.41 -7.51 3.09
N ARG A 135 -20.65 -6.20 3.23
CA ARG A 135 -19.60 -5.18 3.18
C ARG A 135 -18.80 -5.14 4.48
N ASN A 136 -17.86 -6.03 4.62
CA ASN A 136 -17.03 -6.16 5.82
C ASN A 136 -15.56 -6.42 5.53
N GLY A 137 -15.13 -6.34 4.28
CA GLY A 137 -13.74 -6.51 3.83
C GLY A 137 -12.90 -5.25 3.98
N ASP A 138 -13.51 -4.08 3.79
CA ASP A 138 -12.82 -2.80 3.77
C ASP A 138 -12.96 -2.02 5.08
N CYS A 139 -11.93 -1.23 5.43
CA CYS A 139 -11.94 -0.33 6.58
C CYS A 139 -12.84 0.89 6.38
N LEU A 140 -13.06 1.29 5.15
CA LEU A 140 -13.93 2.39 4.73
C LEU A 140 -15.09 1.80 3.94
N LEU A 141 -16.31 2.36 4.10
CA LEU A 141 -17.50 1.89 3.39
C LEU A 141 -17.42 2.16 1.88
N ASP A 142 -16.80 3.27 1.50
CA ASP A 142 -16.61 3.70 0.12
C ASP A 142 -15.54 4.82 0.03
N HIS A 143 -15.23 5.23 -1.19
CA HIS A 143 -14.24 6.28 -1.47
C HIS A 143 -14.65 7.65 -0.91
N GLY A 144 -15.94 7.91 -0.66
CA GLY A 144 -16.42 9.15 -0.05
C GLY A 144 -15.97 9.32 1.40
N GLN A 145 -15.50 8.24 2.05
CA GLN A 145 -14.96 8.28 3.41
C GLN A 145 -13.45 8.58 3.47
N ILE A 146 -12.75 8.58 2.35
CA ILE A 146 -11.29 8.89 2.31
C ILE A 146 -10.97 10.23 3.00
N PRO A 147 -11.74 11.33 2.83
CA PRO A 147 -11.49 12.58 3.54
C PRO A 147 -11.51 12.46 5.07
N LEU A 148 -12.21 11.45 5.63
CA LEU A 148 -12.21 11.22 7.08
C LEU A 148 -10.83 10.78 7.59
N VAL A 149 -10.09 10.00 6.80
CA VAL A 149 -8.71 9.60 7.13
C VAL A 149 -7.83 10.84 7.20
N THR A 150 -7.93 11.72 6.20
CA THR A 150 -7.17 12.98 6.16
C THR A 150 -7.52 13.87 7.35
N ALA A 151 -8.83 14.04 7.65
CA ALA A 151 -9.27 14.83 8.79
C ALA A 151 -8.77 14.27 10.14
N ALA A 152 -8.80 12.94 10.28
CA ALA A 152 -8.29 12.27 11.47
C ALA A 152 -6.77 12.47 11.65
N LEU A 153 -5.98 12.34 10.59
CA LEU A 153 -4.54 12.59 10.62
C LEU A 153 -4.22 14.06 10.97
N TRP A 154 -4.97 15.01 10.39
CA TRP A 154 -4.86 16.41 10.73
C TRP A 154 -5.14 16.69 12.22
N GLN A 155 -6.23 16.11 12.76
CA GLN A 155 -6.58 16.23 14.18
C GLN A 155 -5.52 15.62 15.12
N ARG A 156 -4.76 14.63 14.63
CA ARG A 156 -3.66 13.97 15.34
C ARG A 156 -2.34 14.74 15.24
N GLY A 157 -2.32 15.86 14.50
CA GLY A 157 -1.18 16.77 14.42
C GLY A 157 -0.27 16.57 13.21
N MET A 158 -0.68 15.78 12.22
CA MET A 158 0.08 15.69 10.96
C MET A 158 -0.01 17.03 10.23
N ASP A 159 1.13 17.56 9.79
CA ASP A 159 1.21 18.85 9.13
C ASP A 159 0.64 18.84 7.70
N GLU A 160 0.28 20.02 7.22
CA GLU A 160 -0.38 20.19 5.91
C GLU A 160 0.51 19.75 4.75
N GLU A 161 1.83 19.94 4.84
CA GLU A 161 2.76 19.55 3.79
C GLU A 161 2.83 18.03 3.67
N SER A 162 2.97 17.33 4.79
CA SER A 162 2.93 15.86 4.84
C SER A 162 1.60 15.32 4.33
N LEU A 163 0.47 15.89 4.72
CA LEU A 163 -0.84 15.48 4.21
C LEU A 163 -0.97 15.65 2.69
N LYS A 164 -0.53 16.77 2.12
CA LYS A 164 -0.55 16.99 0.66
C LYS A 164 0.27 15.93 -0.08
N LYS A 165 1.42 15.55 0.47
CA LYS A 165 2.25 14.46 -0.08
C LYS A 165 1.49 13.14 -0.07
N ILE A 166 0.94 12.76 1.08
CA ILE A 166 0.30 11.45 1.31
C ILE A 166 -1.01 11.30 0.53
N ILE A 167 -1.84 12.34 0.45
CA ILE A 167 -3.15 12.29 -0.24
C ILE A 167 -2.99 11.91 -1.72
N GLY A 168 -1.88 12.28 -2.36
CA GLY A 168 -1.65 11.94 -3.76
C GLY A 168 -0.43 12.61 -4.37
N GLY A 169 0.16 13.62 -3.71
CA GLY A 169 1.31 14.35 -4.22
C GLY A 169 2.49 13.42 -4.54
N ASN A 170 2.79 12.48 -3.65
CA ASN A 170 3.89 11.53 -3.82
C ASN A 170 3.70 10.61 -5.03
N PHE A 171 2.54 9.98 -5.18
CA PHE A 171 2.25 9.14 -6.33
C PHE A 171 2.25 9.94 -7.63
N LEU A 172 1.65 11.14 -7.61
CA LEU A 172 1.65 12.01 -8.79
C LEU A 172 3.07 12.37 -9.23
N GLU A 173 3.93 12.75 -8.30
CA GLU A 173 5.32 13.09 -8.59
C GLU A 173 6.13 11.86 -9.03
N TYR A 174 5.94 10.73 -8.37
CA TYR A 174 6.57 9.47 -8.75
C TYR A 174 6.28 9.08 -10.20
N PHE A 175 5.01 9.16 -10.62
CA PHE A 175 4.62 8.84 -11.98
C PHE A 175 5.13 9.87 -12.99
N LYS A 176 5.03 11.18 -12.71
CA LYS A 176 5.53 12.24 -13.60
C LYS A 176 7.01 12.11 -13.93
N GLN A 177 7.83 11.72 -12.99
CA GLN A 177 9.28 11.57 -13.19
C GLN A 177 9.66 10.34 -14.00
N ARG A 178 8.73 9.43 -14.28
CA ARG A 178 9.03 8.10 -14.84
C ARG A 178 8.20 7.73 -16.07
N ILE A 179 7.28 8.59 -16.47
CA ILE A 179 6.54 8.55 -17.73
C ILE A 179 7.16 9.58 -18.69
#